data_a810ee57e948da04c5a418f0765990d1
#
_entry.id   a810ee57e948da04c5a418f0765990d1
#
_cell.length_a   1.000
_cell.length_b   1.000
_cell.length_c   1.000
_cell.angle_alpha   90.00
_cell.angle_beta   90.00
_cell.angle_gamma   90.00
#
_symmetry.space_group_name_H-M   'P 1'
#
loop_
_entity.id
_entity.type
_entity.pdbx_description
1 polymer ?
#
loop_
_entity_poly.entity_id
_entity_poly.type
_entity_poly.pdbx_seq_one_letter_code
_entity_poly.pdbx_strand_id
1 'polypeptide(L)'
;MWAEDIRAIFQNAGDFEERTVLAGGQTLTAFFIDGLTSGGDIADYVVQPLTKLAPGTAADVYARARDGGVWCASVSEADTPDAAAQRLVNGFCVVVFPGVQNALCFETKTGEKRGVSAPEAENTVKGAKDAFTETVRTNTSLIRRHLRTPRLRLEELVLGTRTLTNVTLCYLDGVTPPERVARMRARLGEIQLEALLSPAAVEESVTGARRTAFPMMQYTERTDKFCQGLLAGQVGLLVDGLPEGFLAPVSLGRLMQSPEDRAVDHVSATCVRVLRYLAGLASLLLPGLYAAMAMYHQGMIPTKLLEAIIESKQNVPFPTILEVLGLLAAFEILQEAGLHLPQAIGTAVSIIGGLVVGTAAVDAKLVSPAALIVTASAGICGFALPSRDLSDALRIWRFALAALGGLAGLFGVTVGTLTLLLHLAGLSSLGEAYLAPFSAVRAGGAFVRRRYGRRGREGSA
;
A
#
# COMPACT_ATOMS: atom_id res chain seq x y z
N MET A 1 -22.01 -18.93 27.43
CA MET A 1 -21.86 -19.71 26.17
C MET A 1 -21.88 -18.78 24.97
N TRP A 2 -23.01 -18.27 24.48
CA TRP A 2 -23.06 -17.38 23.30
C TRP A 2 -22.14 -16.15 23.34
N ALA A 3 -22.15 -15.39 24.44
CA ALA A 3 -21.32 -14.20 24.56
C ALA A 3 -19.81 -14.53 24.56
N GLU A 4 -19.43 -15.67 25.15
CA GLU A 4 -18.05 -16.14 25.17
C GLU A 4 -17.59 -16.60 23.80
N ASP A 5 -18.47 -17.30 23.06
CA ASP A 5 -18.15 -17.76 21.71
C ASP A 5 -17.95 -16.58 20.75
N ILE A 6 -18.80 -15.53 20.85
CA ILE A 6 -18.63 -14.30 20.06
C ILE A 6 -17.31 -13.57 20.43
N ARG A 7 -16.98 -13.45 21.73
CA ARG A 7 -15.69 -12.87 22.18
C ARG A 7 -14.50 -13.64 21.64
N ALA A 8 -14.59 -14.98 21.63
CA ALA A 8 -13.50 -15.82 21.08
C ALA A 8 -13.32 -15.60 19.57
N ILE A 9 -14.40 -15.43 18.81
CA ILE A 9 -14.34 -15.15 17.38
C ILE A 9 -13.67 -13.80 17.10
N PHE A 10 -13.91 -12.77 17.93
CA PHE A 10 -13.35 -11.43 17.78
C PHE A 10 -12.14 -11.13 18.67
N GLN A 11 -11.50 -12.17 19.20
CA GLN A 11 -10.26 -12.00 19.97
C GLN A 11 -9.23 -11.17 19.19
N ASN A 12 -8.61 -10.18 19.84
CA ASN A 12 -7.66 -9.24 19.27
C ASN A 12 -8.26 -8.33 18.15
N ALA A 13 -9.55 -8.03 18.21
CA ALA A 13 -10.18 -7.03 17.38
C ALA A 13 -10.50 -5.79 18.25
N GLY A 14 -9.68 -4.73 18.15
CA GLY A 14 -9.82 -3.52 18.96
C GLY A 14 -11.02 -2.64 18.60
N ASP A 15 -11.64 -2.89 17.46
CA ASP A 15 -12.88 -2.25 17.02
C ASP A 15 -14.13 -3.01 17.45
N PHE A 16 -14.00 -4.16 18.12
CA PHE A 16 -15.10 -4.94 18.66
C PHE A 16 -15.46 -4.45 20.05
N GLU A 17 -16.69 -3.96 20.18
CA GLU A 17 -17.23 -3.37 21.40
C GLU A 17 -18.35 -4.22 21.99
N GLU A 18 -18.39 -4.27 23.33
CA GLU A 18 -19.53 -4.87 24.03
C GLU A 18 -20.11 -3.91 25.07
N ARG A 19 -21.42 -3.98 25.21
CA ARG A 19 -22.15 -3.21 26.23
C ARG A 19 -23.16 -4.08 26.95
N THR A 20 -23.11 -4.03 28.27
CA THR A 20 -24.14 -4.64 29.11
C THR A 20 -25.36 -3.73 29.20
N VAL A 21 -26.55 -4.28 28.93
CA VAL A 21 -27.83 -3.57 28.95
C VAL A 21 -28.78 -4.26 29.93
N LEU A 22 -29.33 -3.53 30.88
CA LEU A 22 -30.36 -4.03 31.77
C LEU A 22 -31.72 -3.78 31.16
N ALA A 23 -32.47 -4.83 30.79
CA ALA A 23 -33.74 -4.76 30.12
C ALA A 23 -34.75 -5.76 30.74
N GLY A 24 -35.94 -5.29 31.15
CA GLY A 24 -36.95 -6.13 31.77
C GLY A 24 -36.52 -6.93 32.98
N GLY A 25 -35.52 -6.44 33.74
CA GLY A 25 -34.92 -7.16 34.89
C GLY A 25 -33.88 -8.20 34.50
N GLN A 26 -33.53 -8.33 33.21
CA GLN A 26 -32.53 -9.25 32.68
C GLN A 26 -31.25 -8.49 32.25
N THR A 27 -30.10 -9.10 32.42
CA THR A 27 -28.83 -8.56 31.97
C THR A 27 -28.51 -9.10 30.56
N LEU A 28 -28.61 -8.22 29.56
CA LEU A 28 -28.34 -8.54 28.18
C LEU A 28 -26.93 -8.06 27.79
N THR A 29 -26.35 -8.69 26.79
CA THR A 29 -25.07 -8.23 26.21
C THR A 29 -25.28 -7.83 24.76
N ALA A 30 -24.99 -6.57 24.44
CA ALA A 30 -25.00 -6.04 23.09
C ALA A 30 -23.59 -5.99 22.56
N PHE A 31 -23.37 -6.51 21.35
CA PHE A 31 -22.11 -6.51 20.63
C PHE A 31 -22.25 -5.68 19.35
N PHE A 32 -21.21 -4.92 19.03
CA PHE A 32 -21.16 -4.14 17.78
C PHE A 32 -19.72 -3.87 17.39
N ILE A 33 -19.52 -3.47 16.11
CA ILE A 33 -18.20 -3.06 15.61
C ILE A 33 -18.22 -1.55 15.42
N ASP A 34 -17.35 -0.88 16.17
CA ASP A 34 -17.18 0.56 16.08
C ASP A 34 -16.66 0.96 14.68
N GLY A 35 -17.22 2.06 14.16
CA GLY A 35 -16.95 2.51 12.79
C GLY A 35 -17.82 1.84 11.70
N LEU A 36 -18.40 0.65 11.92
CA LEU A 36 -19.41 0.06 11.04
C LEU A 36 -20.83 0.38 11.47
N THR A 37 -21.02 0.63 12.75
CA THR A 37 -22.31 0.93 13.37
C THR A 37 -22.32 2.36 13.88
N SER A 38 -23.50 2.97 13.91
CA SER A 38 -23.72 4.28 14.53
C SER A 38 -23.98 4.10 16.02
N GLY A 39 -23.07 4.60 16.86
CA GLY A 39 -23.23 4.55 18.31
C GLY A 39 -24.49 5.29 18.80
N GLY A 40 -24.87 6.40 18.15
CA GLY A 40 -26.12 7.11 18.39
C GLY A 40 -27.34 6.25 18.08
N ASP A 41 -27.38 5.60 16.90
CA ASP A 41 -28.49 4.74 16.51
C ASP A 41 -28.62 3.52 17.42
N ILE A 42 -27.49 2.95 17.87
CA ILE A 42 -27.49 1.87 18.86
C ILE A 42 -28.11 2.37 20.19
N ALA A 43 -27.69 3.54 20.65
CA ALA A 43 -28.19 4.09 21.90
C ALA A 43 -29.69 4.39 21.83
N ASP A 44 -30.12 5.07 20.78
CA ASP A 44 -31.50 5.60 20.65
C ASP A 44 -32.50 4.55 20.18
N TYR A 45 -32.12 3.69 19.22
CA TYR A 45 -33.05 2.75 18.59
C TYR A 45 -32.96 1.31 19.12
N VAL A 46 -31.85 0.95 19.79
CA VAL A 46 -31.67 -0.40 20.34
C VAL A 46 -31.64 -0.38 21.86
N VAL A 47 -30.70 0.32 22.46
CA VAL A 47 -30.49 0.27 23.93
C VAL A 47 -31.64 0.94 24.67
N GLN A 48 -32.04 2.15 24.30
CA GLN A 48 -33.10 2.88 24.98
C GLN A 48 -34.47 2.13 24.94
N PRO A 49 -34.90 1.59 23.79
CA PRO A 49 -36.13 0.78 23.76
C PRO A 49 -36.04 -0.50 24.62
N LEU A 50 -34.91 -1.21 24.58
CA LEU A 50 -34.69 -2.40 25.40
C LEU A 50 -34.84 -2.10 26.90
N THR A 51 -34.27 -0.98 27.37
CA THR A 51 -34.41 -0.61 28.80
C THR A 51 -35.84 -0.28 29.25
N LYS A 52 -36.75 0.06 28.32
CA LYS A 52 -38.14 0.36 28.56
C LYS A 52 -39.06 -0.86 28.50
N LEU A 53 -38.53 -2.04 28.14
CA LEU A 53 -39.34 -3.26 28.09
C LEU A 53 -39.83 -3.66 29.49
N ALA A 54 -41.07 -4.15 29.56
CA ALA A 54 -41.64 -4.60 30.81
C ALA A 54 -40.86 -5.79 31.41
N PRO A 55 -40.77 -5.90 32.74
CA PRO A 55 -40.13 -7.02 33.42
C PRO A 55 -40.70 -8.38 32.98
N GLY A 56 -39.83 -9.38 32.88
CA GLY A 56 -40.20 -10.73 32.48
C GLY A 56 -39.01 -11.69 32.46
N THR A 57 -39.25 -12.92 32.03
CA THR A 57 -38.19 -13.88 31.77
C THR A 57 -37.36 -13.45 30.58
N ALA A 58 -36.13 -14.00 30.43
CA ALA A 58 -35.26 -13.69 29.27
C ALA A 58 -35.98 -14.03 27.93
N ALA A 59 -36.75 -15.09 27.90
CA ALA A 59 -37.57 -15.45 26.71
C ALA A 59 -38.69 -14.44 26.42
N ASP A 60 -39.35 -13.88 27.45
CA ASP A 60 -40.38 -12.86 27.28
C ASP A 60 -39.76 -11.56 26.76
N VAL A 61 -38.61 -11.14 27.30
CA VAL A 61 -37.90 -9.95 26.87
C VAL A 61 -37.42 -10.12 25.42
N TYR A 62 -36.88 -11.31 25.07
CA TYR A 62 -36.50 -11.66 23.69
C TYR A 62 -37.70 -11.55 22.73
N ALA A 63 -38.84 -12.18 23.04
CA ALA A 63 -40.00 -12.14 22.18
C ALA A 63 -40.52 -10.69 21.95
N ARG A 64 -40.57 -9.89 23.01
CA ARG A 64 -40.97 -8.47 22.93
C ARG A 64 -39.99 -7.66 22.10
N ALA A 65 -38.68 -7.87 22.27
CA ALA A 65 -37.68 -7.17 21.48
C ALA A 65 -37.74 -7.54 19.99
N ARG A 66 -38.04 -8.82 19.67
CA ARG A 66 -38.25 -9.30 18.31
C ARG A 66 -39.50 -8.71 17.67
N ASP A 67 -40.61 -8.72 18.42
CA ASP A 67 -41.95 -8.40 17.91
C ASP A 67 -42.28 -6.89 17.93
N GLY A 68 -41.27 -6.02 17.87
CA GLY A 68 -41.43 -4.57 17.71
C GLY A 68 -41.19 -3.72 18.96
N GLY A 69 -40.71 -4.32 20.07
CA GLY A 69 -40.33 -3.57 21.27
C GLY A 69 -39.03 -2.76 21.10
N VAL A 70 -38.29 -2.98 20.03
CA VAL A 70 -37.09 -2.23 19.64
C VAL A 70 -37.40 -1.44 18.37
N TRP A 71 -36.95 -0.19 18.30
CA TRP A 71 -37.35 0.76 17.24
C TRP A 71 -36.41 0.68 16.00
N CYS A 72 -35.83 -0.46 15.75
CA CYS A 72 -34.99 -0.71 14.59
C CYS A 72 -35.83 -1.27 13.44
N ALA A 73 -35.67 -0.71 12.23
CA ALA A 73 -36.47 -1.08 11.05
C ALA A 73 -36.16 -2.52 10.56
N SER A 74 -34.98 -3.02 10.77
CA SER A 74 -34.56 -4.35 10.33
C SER A 74 -34.11 -5.15 11.55
N VAL A 75 -34.79 -6.23 11.83
CA VAL A 75 -34.47 -7.19 12.89
C VAL A 75 -34.33 -8.57 12.27
N SER A 76 -33.29 -9.28 12.62
CA SER A 76 -33.07 -10.65 12.19
C SER A 76 -32.53 -11.50 13.34
N GLU A 77 -32.78 -12.80 13.27
CA GLU A 77 -32.27 -13.75 14.26
C GLU A 77 -30.98 -14.39 13.77
N ALA A 78 -30.07 -14.69 14.69
CA ALA A 78 -28.91 -15.53 14.45
C ALA A 78 -29.03 -16.77 15.35
N ASP A 79 -28.92 -17.94 14.74
CA ASP A 79 -29.04 -19.26 15.36
C ASP A 79 -27.69 -19.87 15.78
N THR A 80 -26.59 -19.27 15.29
CA THR A 80 -25.21 -19.70 15.58
C THR A 80 -24.33 -18.50 15.87
N PRO A 81 -23.26 -18.66 16.69
CA PRO A 81 -22.27 -17.59 16.92
C PRO A 81 -21.60 -17.11 15.64
N ASP A 82 -21.36 -18.00 14.68
CA ASP A 82 -20.79 -17.63 13.38
C ASP A 82 -21.74 -16.77 12.53
N ALA A 83 -23.05 -17.06 12.55
CA ALA A 83 -24.06 -16.24 11.92
C ALA A 83 -24.15 -14.85 12.57
N ALA A 84 -24.10 -14.78 13.90
CA ALA A 84 -24.02 -13.53 14.64
C ALA A 84 -22.75 -12.73 14.29
N ALA A 85 -21.60 -13.39 14.20
CA ALA A 85 -20.35 -12.76 13.79
C ALA A 85 -20.42 -12.21 12.36
N GLN A 86 -21.06 -12.91 11.43
CA GLN A 86 -21.29 -12.40 10.07
C GLN A 86 -22.22 -11.17 10.06
N ARG A 87 -23.21 -11.10 10.95
CA ARG A 87 -24.06 -9.90 11.10
C ARG A 87 -23.25 -8.72 11.65
N LEU A 88 -22.42 -8.95 12.66
CA LEU A 88 -21.54 -7.91 13.24
C LEU A 88 -20.64 -7.26 12.18
N VAL A 89 -19.95 -8.05 11.37
CA VAL A 89 -19.08 -7.50 10.30
C VAL A 89 -19.84 -6.85 9.15
N ASN A 90 -21.16 -6.99 9.10
CA ASN A 90 -22.06 -6.30 8.19
C ASN A 90 -22.71 -5.05 8.81
N GLY A 91 -22.31 -4.63 10.02
CA GLY A 91 -22.77 -3.40 10.66
C GLY A 91 -24.11 -3.57 11.39
N PHE A 92 -24.35 -4.75 11.96
CA PHE A 92 -25.48 -4.98 12.86
C PHE A 92 -25.02 -4.91 14.32
N CYS A 93 -25.88 -4.44 15.19
CA CYS A 93 -25.78 -4.63 16.63
C CYS A 93 -26.42 -5.98 17.00
N VAL A 94 -25.65 -6.86 17.63
CA VAL A 94 -26.14 -8.20 18.04
C VAL A 94 -26.37 -8.20 19.55
N VAL A 95 -27.58 -8.54 19.94
CA VAL A 95 -27.97 -8.62 21.37
C VAL A 95 -28.20 -10.07 21.75
N VAL A 96 -27.47 -10.51 22.79
CA VAL A 96 -27.55 -11.86 23.36
C VAL A 96 -28.35 -11.84 24.63
N PHE A 97 -29.29 -12.77 24.74
CA PHE A 97 -30.19 -12.93 25.89
C PHE A 97 -29.78 -14.16 26.73
N PRO A 98 -29.72 -14.05 28.04
CA PRO A 98 -29.32 -15.16 28.92
C PRO A 98 -30.31 -16.33 28.80
N GLY A 99 -29.80 -17.54 28.53
CA GLY A 99 -30.60 -18.75 28.41
C GLY A 99 -31.47 -18.89 27.15
N VAL A 100 -31.37 -17.94 26.21
CA VAL A 100 -32.01 -18.04 24.89
C VAL A 100 -30.99 -18.58 23.88
N GLN A 101 -31.45 -19.47 23.00
CA GLN A 101 -30.57 -20.09 21.99
C GLN A 101 -30.25 -19.18 20.79
N ASN A 102 -31.05 -18.17 20.52
CA ASN A 102 -30.89 -17.27 19.39
C ASN A 102 -30.47 -15.87 19.87
N ALA A 103 -29.70 -15.17 19.06
CA ALA A 103 -29.40 -13.75 19.25
C ALA A 103 -30.20 -12.89 18.30
N LEU A 104 -30.59 -11.67 18.74
CA LEU A 104 -31.25 -10.67 17.86
C LEU A 104 -30.20 -9.76 17.25
N CYS A 105 -30.34 -9.53 15.96
CA CYS A 105 -29.45 -8.67 15.17
C CYS A 105 -30.24 -7.47 14.65
N PHE A 106 -29.86 -6.27 15.08
CA PHE A 106 -30.46 -5.00 14.73
C PHE A 106 -29.59 -4.26 13.72
N GLU A 107 -30.15 -3.81 12.60
CA GLU A 107 -29.41 -3.08 11.59
C GLU A 107 -29.15 -1.64 12.05
N THR A 108 -27.90 -1.35 12.44
CA THR A 108 -27.45 -0.04 12.92
C THR A 108 -26.27 0.48 12.11
N LYS A 109 -26.27 0.16 10.82
CA LYS A 109 -25.21 0.59 9.91
C LYS A 109 -25.07 2.09 9.91
N THR A 110 -23.84 2.56 10.08
CA THR A 110 -23.58 3.99 9.95
C THR A 110 -23.92 4.46 8.54
N GLY A 111 -24.78 5.48 8.48
CA GLY A 111 -25.15 6.15 7.24
C GLY A 111 -24.13 7.19 6.79
N GLU A 112 -23.13 7.47 7.59
CA GLU A 112 -22.13 8.48 7.28
C GLU A 112 -21.31 8.09 6.04
N LYS A 113 -21.83 8.49 4.90
CA LYS A 113 -21.14 8.57 3.62
C LYS A 113 -20.35 9.87 3.57
N ARG A 114 -19.46 10.08 4.52
CA ARG A 114 -18.57 11.20 4.40
C ARG A 114 -17.72 11.01 3.14
N GLY A 115 -17.53 12.08 2.40
CA GLY A 115 -16.76 12.09 1.16
C GLY A 115 -15.36 11.55 1.37
N VAL A 116 -15.20 10.24 1.15
CA VAL A 116 -13.91 9.63 1.00
C VAL A 116 -13.34 10.24 -0.25
N SER A 117 -12.24 11.00 -0.13
CA SER A 117 -11.58 11.60 -1.28
C SER A 117 -11.01 10.52 -2.19
N ALA A 118 -10.87 10.84 -3.46
CA ALA A 118 -10.13 9.98 -4.38
C ALA A 118 -8.64 10.07 -4.04
N PRO A 119 -7.86 8.98 -4.27
CA PRO A 119 -6.41 9.00 -4.11
C PRO A 119 -5.78 10.11 -4.96
N GLU A 120 -4.89 10.89 -4.39
CA GLU A 120 -4.21 11.98 -5.11
C GLU A 120 -2.95 11.50 -5.81
N ALA A 121 -2.14 10.68 -5.15
CA ALA A 121 -0.87 10.18 -5.68
C ALA A 121 -1.00 8.86 -6.44
N GLU A 122 -2.00 8.00 -6.11
CA GLU A 122 -2.20 6.68 -6.72
C GLU A 122 -3.46 6.65 -7.60
N ASN A 123 -3.58 7.57 -8.54
CA ASN A 123 -4.72 7.64 -9.45
C ASN A 123 -4.85 6.40 -10.34
N THR A 124 -6.07 5.89 -10.50
CA THR A 124 -6.39 4.77 -11.42
C THR A 124 -7.62 5.09 -12.26
N VAL A 125 -7.61 4.64 -13.52
CA VAL A 125 -8.74 4.81 -14.44
C VAL A 125 -9.88 3.86 -14.06
N LYS A 126 -9.56 2.62 -13.67
CA LYS A 126 -10.52 1.59 -13.26
C LYS A 126 -10.18 1.07 -11.87
N GLY A 127 -11.16 0.95 -11.00
CA GLY A 127 -11.01 0.39 -9.65
C GLY A 127 -11.74 1.22 -8.60
N ALA A 128 -11.58 0.85 -7.34
CA ALA A 128 -12.10 1.61 -6.22
C ALA A 128 -11.42 2.99 -6.17
N LYS A 129 -12.17 4.01 -5.77
CA LYS A 129 -11.67 5.39 -5.68
C LYS A 129 -11.64 5.89 -4.24
N ASP A 130 -11.82 5.00 -3.27
CA ASP A 130 -11.74 5.33 -1.86
C ASP A 130 -10.28 5.33 -1.38
N ALA A 131 -9.90 6.43 -0.74
CA ALA A 131 -8.60 6.63 -0.14
C ALA A 131 -8.68 6.64 1.39
N PHE A 132 -7.56 6.39 2.05
CA PHE A 132 -7.43 6.57 3.48
C PHE A 132 -7.50 8.05 3.86
N THR A 133 -7.92 8.29 5.10
CA THR A 133 -8.03 9.62 5.73
C THR A 133 -7.04 9.71 6.90
N GLU A 134 -6.91 10.88 7.51
CA GLU A 134 -6.05 11.08 8.68
C GLU A 134 -6.57 10.35 9.93
N THR A 135 -7.85 9.98 9.96
CA THR A 135 -8.48 9.36 11.12
C THR A 135 -8.40 7.84 11.04
N VAL A 136 -7.66 7.21 11.95
CA VAL A 136 -7.47 5.75 11.98
C VAL A 136 -8.79 4.98 12.07
N ARG A 137 -9.77 5.50 12.82
CA ARG A 137 -11.10 4.84 12.98
C ARG A 137 -11.88 4.82 11.66
N THR A 138 -11.84 5.89 10.88
CA THR A 138 -12.43 5.90 9.53
C THR A 138 -11.74 4.87 8.65
N ASN A 139 -10.42 4.78 8.71
CA ASN A 139 -9.62 3.87 7.91
C ASN A 139 -9.90 2.40 8.25
N THR A 140 -10.04 2.05 9.54
CA THR A 140 -10.44 0.69 9.95
C THR A 140 -11.83 0.32 9.42
N SER A 141 -12.77 1.26 9.44
CA SER A 141 -14.12 1.04 8.89
C SER A 141 -14.09 0.81 7.38
N LEU A 142 -13.25 1.54 6.63
CA LEU A 142 -13.06 1.34 5.19
C LEU A 142 -12.52 -0.07 4.89
N ILE A 143 -11.52 -0.53 5.65
CA ILE A 143 -10.98 -1.89 5.49
C ILE A 143 -12.06 -2.94 5.79
N ARG A 144 -12.85 -2.76 6.85
CA ARG A 144 -13.97 -3.66 7.18
C ARG A 144 -15.03 -3.73 6.08
N ARG A 145 -15.29 -2.62 5.38
CA ARG A 145 -16.23 -2.59 4.24
C ARG A 145 -15.74 -3.42 3.05
N HIS A 146 -14.42 -3.45 2.81
CA HIS A 146 -13.81 -4.28 1.78
C HIS A 146 -13.65 -5.74 2.21
N LEU A 147 -13.27 -5.98 3.46
CA LEU A 147 -13.00 -7.30 4.03
C LEU A 147 -14.04 -7.66 5.11
N ARG A 148 -15.24 -8.06 4.67
CA ARG A 148 -16.36 -8.44 5.55
C ARG A 148 -16.18 -9.85 6.12
N THR A 149 -15.15 -10.01 6.93
CA THR A 149 -14.82 -11.29 7.57
C THR A 149 -14.47 -11.12 9.04
N PRO A 150 -14.97 -11.99 9.94
CA PRO A 150 -14.57 -12.01 11.34
C PRO A 150 -13.08 -12.30 11.55
N ARG A 151 -12.40 -12.87 10.54
CA ARG A 151 -10.96 -13.20 10.59
C ARG A 151 -10.05 -11.96 10.45
N LEU A 152 -10.58 -10.80 10.09
CA LEU A 152 -9.82 -9.57 10.06
C LEU A 152 -9.52 -9.12 11.50
N ARG A 153 -8.24 -9.03 11.85
CA ARG A 153 -7.75 -8.57 13.15
C ARG A 153 -7.24 -7.15 13.02
N LEU A 154 -7.67 -6.31 13.93
CA LEU A 154 -7.33 -4.89 14.02
C LEU A 154 -6.89 -4.64 15.47
N GLU A 155 -5.60 -4.83 15.77
CA GLU A 155 -5.04 -4.65 17.10
C GLU A 155 -4.63 -3.18 17.29
N GLU A 156 -5.17 -2.53 18.29
CA GLU A 156 -4.85 -1.14 18.63
C GLU A 156 -3.67 -1.07 19.58
N LEU A 157 -2.74 -0.20 19.24
CA LEU A 157 -1.52 0.08 19.99
C LEU A 157 -1.33 1.59 20.09
N VAL A 158 -0.72 2.05 21.17
CA VAL A 158 -0.35 3.46 21.34
C VAL A 158 1.18 3.55 21.30
N LEU A 159 1.71 4.31 20.37
CA LEU A 159 3.14 4.48 20.14
C LEU A 159 3.55 5.95 20.29
N GLY A 160 4.83 6.16 20.62
CA GLY A 160 5.38 7.49 20.86
C GLY A 160 5.25 7.94 22.32
N THR A 161 6.36 8.44 22.87
CA THR A 161 6.42 8.86 24.29
C THR A 161 5.80 10.23 24.52
N ARG A 162 5.75 11.07 23.48
CA ARG A 162 5.18 12.43 23.55
C ARG A 162 3.87 12.57 22.80
N THR A 163 3.72 11.92 21.65
CA THR A 163 2.51 12.07 20.82
C THR A 163 1.40 11.11 21.19
N LEU A 164 1.72 9.95 21.82
CA LEU A 164 0.74 8.89 22.15
C LEU A 164 -0.15 8.58 20.93
N THR A 165 0.48 8.34 19.78
CA THR A 165 -0.21 8.14 18.50
C THR A 165 -0.87 6.77 18.46
N ASN A 166 -2.14 6.72 18.09
CA ASN A 166 -2.85 5.47 17.88
C ASN A 166 -2.37 4.79 16.60
N VAL A 167 -2.01 3.53 16.71
CA VAL A 167 -1.57 2.69 15.59
C VAL A 167 -2.38 1.41 15.58
N THR A 168 -2.92 1.04 14.42
CA THR A 168 -3.66 -0.20 14.27
C THR A 168 -2.85 -1.20 13.45
N LEU A 169 -2.54 -2.35 14.05
CA LEU A 169 -1.93 -3.50 13.40
C LEU A 169 -3.03 -4.34 12.73
N CYS A 170 -2.98 -4.46 11.41
CA CYS A 170 -3.99 -5.11 10.59
C CYS A 170 -3.46 -6.42 9.99
N TYR A 171 -4.17 -7.53 10.16
CA TYR A 171 -3.82 -8.80 9.53
C TYR A 171 -5.05 -9.71 9.37
N LEU A 172 -4.92 -10.71 8.51
CA LEU A 172 -6.00 -11.65 8.24
C LEU A 172 -5.64 -13.03 8.85
N ASP A 173 -6.38 -13.40 9.90
CA ASP A 173 -6.19 -14.67 10.60
C ASP A 173 -6.42 -15.85 9.66
N GLY A 174 -5.51 -16.86 9.72
CA GLY A 174 -5.54 -18.01 8.81
C GLY A 174 -4.98 -17.74 7.40
N VAL A 175 -4.60 -16.49 7.07
CA VAL A 175 -3.95 -16.11 5.79
C VAL A 175 -2.57 -15.54 6.04
N THR A 176 -2.45 -14.62 6.99
CA THR A 176 -1.17 -14.03 7.39
C THR A 176 -0.43 -15.03 8.28
N PRO A 177 0.82 -15.40 7.94
CA PRO A 177 1.62 -16.28 8.80
C PRO A 177 1.79 -15.68 10.20
N PRO A 178 1.54 -16.44 11.29
CA PRO A 178 1.61 -15.92 12.65
C PRO A 178 2.99 -15.39 13.03
N GLU A 179 4.06 -15.95 12.43
CA GLU A 179 5.42 -15.45 12.64
C GLU A 179 5.64 -14.02 12.13
N ARG A 180 4.94 -13.61 11.05
CA ARG A 180 5.01 -12.23 10.53
C ARG A 180 4.35 -11.26 11.50
N VAL A 181 3.18 -11.65 12.02
CA VAL A 181 2.45 -10.86 13.02
C VAL A 181 3.29 -10.70 14.29
N ALA A 182 3.87 -11.80 14.77
CA ALA A 182 4.73 -11.79 15.95
C ALA A 182 5.96 -10.89 15.77
N ARG A 183 6.63 -10.97 14.61
CA ARG A 183 7.77 -10.10 14.28
C ARG A 183 7.36 -8.61 14.22
N MET A 184 6.23 -8.31 13.57
CA MET A 184 5.73 -6.93 13.51
C MET A 184 5.42 -6.40 14.90
N ARG A 185 4.69 -7.18 15.72
CA ARG A 185 4.36 -6.82 17.12
C ARG A 185 5.61 -6.60 17.97
N ALA A 186 6.63 -7.48 17.84
CA ALA A 186 7.89 -7.31 18.55
C ALA A 186 8.60 -6.00 18.13
N ARG A 187 8.65 -5.69 16.84
CA ARG A 187 9.22 -4.44 16.33
C ARG A 187 8.48 -3.21 16.85
N LEU A 188 7.14 -3.23 16.82
CA LEU A 188 6.34 -2.13 17.36
C LEU A 188 6.54 -1.94 18.86
N GLY A 189 6.71 -3.04 19.63
CA GLY A 189 7.01 -2.98 21.07
C GLY A 189 8.41 -2.46 21.42
N GLU A 190 9.36 -2.52 20.49
CA GLU A 190 10.73 -2.00 20.66
C GLU A 190 10.84 -0.50 20.33
N ILE A 191 9.79 0.11 19.78
CA ILE A 191 9.81 1.51 19.35
C ILE A 191 9.87 2.46 20.55
N GLN A 192 10.96 3.23 20.62
CA GLN A 192 11.16 4.31 21.60
C GLN A 192 11.25 5.67 20.90
N LEU A 193 10.27 5.99 20.05
CA LEU A 193 10.21 7.29 19.38
C LEU A 193 9.45 8.30 20.24
N GLU A 194 9.87 9.57 20.16
CA GLU A 194 9.10 10.67 20.77
C GLU A 194 7.77 10.89 20.05
N ALA A 195 7.79 10.78 18.72
CA ALA A 195 6.64 11.07 17.86
C ALA A 195 6.65 10.21 16.58
N LEU A 196 5.47 9.81 16.11
CA LEU A 196 5.24 9.08 14.87
C LEU A 196 4.46 9.99 13.92
N LEU A 197 5.17 10.89 13.23
CA LEU A 197 4.56 11.98 12.43
C LEU A 197 4.85 11.87 10.92
N SER A 198 5.64 10.89 10.50
CA SER A 198 5.99 10.75 9.09
C SER A 198 6.05 9.29 8.64
N PRO A 199 5.78 8.99 7.35
CA PRO A 199 5.93 7.65 6.79
C PRO A 199 7.32 7.05 7.00
N ALA A 200 8.38 7.84 6.85
CA ALA A 200 9.75 7.40 7.08
C ALA A 200 10.00 6.94 8.51
N ALA A 201 9.44 7.65 9.51
CA ALA A 201 9.57 7.25 10.92
C ALA A 201 8.87 5.90 11.20
N VAL A 202 7.74 5.63 10.55
CA VAL A 202 7.04 4.33 10.63
C VAL A 202 7.90 3.23 10.03
N GLU A 203 8.45 3.45 8.83
CA GLU A 203 9.29 2.46 8.15
C GLU A 203 10.57 2.15 8.95
N GLU A 204 11.32 3.17 9.37
CA GLU A 204 12.53 3.01 10.17
C GLU A 204 12.29 2.29 11.50
N SER A 205 11.15 2.56 12.13
CA SER A 205 10.77 1.92 13.38
C SER A 205 10.56 0.41 13.21
N VAL A 206 9.91 0.01 12.13
CA VAL A 206 9.59 -1.41 11.86
C VAL A 206 10.77 -2.17 11.30
N THR A 207 11.53 -1.56 10.39
CA THR A 207 12.61 -2.25 9.64
C THR A 207 13.99 -2.03 10.23
N GLY A 208 14.13 -1.07 11.13
CA GLY A 208 15.39 -0.57 11.67
C GLY A 208 16.09 0.38 10.70
N ALA A 209 16.90 1.29 11.22
CA ALA A 209 17.67 2.22 10.43
C ALA A 209 18.65 1.47 9.51
N ARG A 210 18.37 1.44 8.21
CA ARG A 210 19.17 0.76 7.19
C ARG A 210 19.76 1.78 6.23
N ARG A 211 21.00 1.55 5.82
CA ARG A 211 21.69 2.37 4.81
C ARG A 211 21.27 1.94 3.40
N THR A 212 19.98 2.08 3.08
CA THR A 212 19.46 1.80 1.75
C THR A 212 18.38 2.84 1.38
N ALA A 213 18.35 3.20 0.10
CA ALA A 213 17.27 4.03 -0.45
C ALA A 213 16.06 3.20 -0.89
N PHE A 214 16.19 1.87 -0.92
CA PHE A 214 15.08 0.99 -1.34
C PHE A 214 14.03 0.87 -0.23
N PRO A 215 12.74 1.05 -0.57
CA PRO A 215 11.66 0.97 0.41
C PRO A 215 11.55 -0.43 1.00
N MET A 216 11.50 -0.53 2.30
CA MET A 216 11.40 -1.79 3.05
C MET A 216 9.98 -2.08 3.52
N MET A 217 9.09 -1.10 3.42
CA MET A 217 7.64 -1.21 3.53
C MET A 217 6.99 -0.65 2.27
N GLN A 218 5.77 -1.04 1.98
CA GLN A 218 4.95 -0.44 0.95
C GLN A 218 3.88 0.40 1.61
N TYR A 219 3.75 1.66 1.24
CA TYR A 219 2.62 2.47 1.65
C TYR A 219 1.66 2.72 0.49
N THR A 220 0.42 3.05 0.82
CA THR A 220 -0.63 3.29 -0.15
C THR A 220 -1.75 4.13 0.47
N GLU A 221 -2.24 5.10 -0.28
CA GLU A 221 -3.46 5.83 0.05
C GLU A 221 -4.72 4.99 -0.20
N ARG A 222 -4.61 3.92 -0.99
CA ARG A 222 -5.74 3.14 -1.51
C ARG A 222 -6.14 2.01 -0.59
N THR A 223 -7.39 2.00 -0.19
CA THR A 223 -7.97 0.95 0.65
C THR A 223 -8.01 -0.41 -0.04
N ASP A 224 -8.30 -0.44 -1.36
CA ASP A 224 -8.33 -1.68 -2.14
C ASP A 224 -6.95 -2.34 -2.26
N LYS A 225 -5.88 -1.55 -2.48
CA LYS A 225 -4.49 -2.03 -2.54
C LYS A 225 -4.05 -2.57 -1.18
N PHE A 226 -4.39 -1.87 -0.09
CA PHE A 226 -4.10 -2.31 1.26
C PHE A 226 -4.79 -3.65 1.59
N CYS A 227 -6.09 -3.76 1.33
CA CYS A 227 -6.86 -5.00 1.52
C CYS A 227 -6.30 -6.16 0.69
N GLN A 228 -5.84 -5.88 -0.53
CA GLN A 228 -5.18 -6.87 -1.38
C GLN A 228 -3.86 -7.35 -0.77
N GLY A 229 -3.10 -6.48 -0.10
CA GLY A 229 -1.92 -6.83 0.66
C GLY A 229 -2.23 -7.81 1.79
N LEU A 230 -3.27 -7.52 2.58
CA LEU A 230 -3.73 -8.41 3.66
C LEU A 230 -4.18 -9.78 3.12
N LEU A 231 -4.95 -9.81 2.02
CA LEU A 231 -5.34 -11.06 1.34
C LEU A 231 -4.16 -11.85 0.78
N ALA A 232 -3.04 -11.19 0.51
CA ALA A 232 -1.79 -11.82 0.09
C ALA A 232 -0.89 -12.25 1.27
N GLY A 233 -1.38 -12.11 2.52
CA GLY A 233 -0.70 -12.52 3.74
C GLY A 233 0.34 -11.50 4.23
N GLN A 234 0.28 -10.23 3.80
CA GLN A 234 1.05 -9.15 4.42
C GLN A 234 0.41 -8.72 5.74
N VAL A 235 1.18 -8.05 6.55
CA VAL A 235 0.73 -7.33 7.74
C VAL A 235 0.62 -5.86 7.39
N GLY A 236 -0.45 -5.22 7.80
CA GLY A 236 -0.70 -3.80 7.58
C GLY A 236 -0.58 -3.00 8.86
N LEU A 237 -0.21 -1.73 8.73
CA LEU A 237 -0.27 -0.74 9.80
C LEU A 237 -1.08 0.48 9.32
N LEU A 238 -1.92 1.00 10.19
CA LEU A 238 -2.55 2.31 10.05
C LEU A 238 -2.08 3.17 11.21
N VAL A 239 -1.73 4.40 10.93
CA VAL A 239 -1.22 5.36 11.92
C VAL A 239 -2.16 6.57 11.92
N ASP A 240 -2.63 6.96 13.09
CA ASP A 240 -3.50 8.12 13.24
C ASP A 240 -2.75 9.39 12.85
N GLY A 241 -3.40 10.24 12.06
CA GLY A 241 -2.79 11.45 11.50
C GLY A 241 -2.07 11.23 10.14
N LEU A 242 -1.94 9.98 9.65
CA LEU A 242 -1.37 9.70 8.33
C LEU A 242 -2.43 9.10 7.41
N PRO A 243 -2.72 9.73 6.24
CA PRO A 243 -3.73 9.25 5.29
C PRO A 243 -3.21 8.11 4.41
N GLU A 244 -2.43 7.21 4.99
CA GLU A 244 -1.76 6.12 4.29
C GLU A 244 -1.78 4.83 5.11
N GLY A 245 -1.84 3.70 4.42
CA GLY A 245 -1.67 2.38 5.02
C GLY A 245 -0.32 1.77 4.64
N PHE A 246 0.38 1.20 5.62
CA PHE A 246 1.69 0.59 5.46
C PHE A 246 1.56 -0.93 5.39
N LEU A 247 2.25 -1.56 4.47
CA LEU A 247 2.22 -3.01 4.24
C LEU A 247 3.64 -3.60 4.29
N ALA A 248 3.80 -4.67 5.05
CA ALA A 248 5.04 -5.44 5.12
C ALA A 248 4.74 -6.96 5.21
N PRO A 249 5.62 -7.83 4.76
CA PRO A 249 6.88 -7.58 4.05
C PRO A 249 6.69 -7.08 2.63
N VAL A 250 7.65 -6.33 2.13
CA VAL A 250 7.71 -5.88 0.74
C VAL A 250 8.77 -6.65 -0.04
N SER A 251 8.56 -6.80 -1.34
CA SER A 251 9.55 -7.34 -2.27
C SER A 251 9.54 -6.55 -3.57
N LEU A 252 10.64 -6.60 -4.33
CA LEU A 252 10.74 -5.94 -5.63
C LEU A 252 9.59 -6.33 -6.56
N GLY A 253 9.19 -7.62 -6.56
CA GLY A 253 8.07 -8.10 -7.36
C GLY A 253 6.72 -7.52 -6.95
N ARG A 254 6.53 -7.09 -5.70
CA ARG A 254 5.30 -6.41 -5.24
C ARG A 254 5.29 -4.95 -5.61
N LEU A 255 6.42 -4.25 -5.49
CA LEU A 255 6.57 -2.84 -5.87
C LEU A 255 6.35 -2.60 -7.37
N MET A 256 6.58 -3.62 -8.20
CA MET A 256 6.32 -3.58 -9.65
C MET A 256 4.85 -3.86 -10.03
N GLN A 257 3.96 -4.11 -9.06
CA GLN A 257 2.55 -4.35 -9.30
C GLN A 257 1.73 -3.08 -9.02
N SER A 258 0.87 -2.72 -9.99
CA SER A 258 -0.13 -1.66 -9.83
C SER A 258 -1.50 -2.26 -9.47
N PRO A 259 -2.35 -1.52 -8.73
CA PRO A 259 -3.75 -1.88 -8.53
C PRO A 259 -4.50 -2.12 -9.85
N GLU A 260 -4.19 -1.35 -10.89
CA GLU A 260 -4.79 -1.48 -12.21
C GLU A 260 -4.57 -2.85 -12.87
N ASP A 261 -3.47 -3.55 -12.55
CA ASP A 261 -3.21 -4.90 -13.08
C ASP A 261 -4.33 -5.89 -12.76
N ARG A 262 -5.16 -5.57 -11.75
CA ARG A 262 -6.30 -6.40 -11.34
C ARG A 262 -7.63 -5.95 -11.96
N ALA A 263 -7.68 -4.72 -12.45
CA ALA A 263 -8.85 -4.13 -13.08
C ALA A 263 -8.94 -4.41 -14.59
N VAL A 264 -7.86 -4.92 -15.19
CA VAL A 264 -7.78 -5.29 -16.61
C VAL A 264 -7.63 -6.81 -16.79
N ASP A 265 -7.77 -7.29 -18.02
CA ASP A 265 -7.65 -8.71 -18.33
C ASP A 265 -6.22 -9.24 -18.07
N HIS A 266 -6.11 -10.57 -17.98
CA HIS A 266 -4.85 -11.23 -17.64
C HIS A 266 -3.72 -10.98 -18.65
N VAL A 267 -4.04 -10.93 -19.95
CA VAL A 267 -3.03 -10.77 -21.02
C VAL A 267 -2.48 -9.35 -20.99
N SER A 268 -3.37 -8.34 -21.00
CA SER A 268 -2.99 -6.93 -20.93
C SER A 268 -2.18 -6.61 -19.67
N ALA A 269 -2.63 -7.10 -18.51
CA ALA A 269 -1.91 -6.92 -17.25
C ALA A 269 -0.51 -7.54 -17.28
N THR A 270 -0.36 -8.70 -17.93
CA THR A 270 0.94 -9.36 -18.07
C THR A 270 1.87 -8.58 -18.99
N CYS A 271 1.37 -8.12 -20.16
CA CYS A 271 2.16 -7.31 -21.08
C CYS A 271 2.65 -6.01 -20.43
N VAL A 272 1.74 -5.28 -19.77
CA VAL A 272 2.09 -4.02 -19.10
C VAL A 272 3.10 -4.26 -17.97
N ARG A 273 2.98 -5.36 -17.23
CA ARG A 273 3.94 -5.70 -16.18
C ARG A 273 5.33 -6.01 -16.73
N VAL A 274 5.43 -6.76 -17.83
CA VAL A 274 6.71 -6.97 -18.52
C VAL A 274 7.31 -5.65 -18.99
N LEU A 275 6.49 -4.77 -19.59
CA LEU A 275 6.92 -3.45 -20.02
C LEU A 275 7.47 -2.61 -18.85
N ARG A 276 6.87 -2.66 -17.67
CA ARG A 276 7.37 -1.96 -16.46
C ARG A 276 8.75 -2.46 -16.04
N TYR A 277 8.99 -3.78 -16.08
CA TYR A 277 10.33 -4.31 -15.78
C TYR A 277 11.37 -3.84 -16.79
N LEU A 278 11.03 -3.85 -18.09
CA LEU A 278 11.90 -3.35 -19.14
C LEU A 278 12.15 -1.84 -18.98
N ALA A 279 11.12 -1.07 -18.66
CA ALA A 279 11.25 0.36 -18.38
C ALA A 279 12.13 0.65 -17.16
N GLY A 280 11.96 -0.09 -16.05
CA GLY A 280 12.80 0.03 -14.87
C GLY A 280 14.27 -0.25 -15.18
N LEU A 281 14.53 -1.31 -15.94
CA LEU A 281 15.89 -1.66 -16.39
C LEU A 281 16.47 -0.60 -17.32
N ALA A 282 15.70 -0.10 -18.29
CA ALA A 282 16.10 0.97 -19.19
C ALA A 282 16.37 2.27 -18.43
N SER A 283 15.49 2.66 -17.50
CA SER A 283 15.69 3.84 -16.65
C SER A 283 17.02 3.79 -15.89
N LEU A 284 17.39 2.61 -15.40
CA LEU A 284 18.59 2.41 -14.61
C LEU A 284 19.88 2.37 -15.45
N LEU A 285 19.87 1.60 -16.55
CA LEU A 285 21.08 1.26 -17.28
C LEU A 285 21.38 2.18 -18.46
N LEU A 286 20.35 2.74 -19.12
CA LEU A 286 20.50 3.40 -20.41
C LEU A 286 21.51 4.55 -20.40
N PRO A 287 21.54 5.48 -19.42
CA PRO A 287 22.51 6.58 -19.39
C PRO A 287 23.94 6.10 -19.21
N GLY A 288 24.15 5.12 -18.33
CA GLY A 288 25.48 4.53 -18.09
C GLY A 288 26.01 3.74 -19.29
N LEU A 289 25.15 2.96 -19.94
CA LEU A 289 25.49 2.24 -21.17
C LEU A 289 25.84 3.19 -22.32
N TYR A 290 25.06 4.26 -22.50
CA TYR A 290 25.34 5.26 -23.51
C TYR A 290 26.70 5.93 -23.28
N ALA A 291 26.97 6.39 -22.06
CA ALA A 291 28.26 6.99 -21.72
C ALA A 291 29.43 6.02 -21.95
N ALA A 292 29.26 4.75 -21.53
CA ALA A 292 30.27 3.71 -21.70
C ALA A 292 30.56 3.39 -23.17
N MET A 293 29.49 3.24 -23.99
CA MET A 293 29.66 2.94 -25.42
C MET A 293 30.25 4.14 -26.20
N ALA A 294 29.73 5.35 -25.95
CA ALA A 294 30.16 6.55 -26.66
C ALA A 294 31.63 6.93 -26.34
N MET A 295 32.13 6.62 -25.13
CA MET A 295 33.48 6.99 -24.72
C MET A 295 34.54 5.88 -24.92
N TYR A 296 34.19 4.62 -24.66
CA TYR A 296 35.17 3.54 -24.62
C TYR A 296 34.90 2.41 -25.60
N HIS A 297 33.65 2.19 -26.02
CA HIS A 297 33.28 1.01 -26.81
C HIS A 297 32.55 1.39 -28.09
N GLN A 298 33.07 2.38 -28.83
CA GLN A 298 32.44 2.92 -30.05
C GLN A 298 32.22 1.84 -31.12
N GLY A 299 33.09 0.82 -31.20
CA GLY A 299 32.96 -0.30 -32.12
C GLY A 299 31.69 -1.17 -31.93
N MET A 300 30.99 -1.03 -30.80
CA MET A 300 29.71 -1.71 -30.57
C MET A 300 28.51 -0.95 -31.13
N ILE A 301 28.71 0.31 -31.53
CA ILE A 301 27.63 1.14 -32.10
C ILE A 301 27.59 0.93 -33.63
N PRO A 302 26.40 0.69 -34.23
CA PRO A 302 26.27 0.62 -35.68
C PRO A 302 26.89 1.85 -36.36
N THR A 303 27.69 1.66 -37.41
CA THR A 303 28.51 2.71 -38.05
C THR A 303 27.75 3.98 -38.38
N LYS A 304 26.55 3.85 -39.01
CA LYS A 304 25.71 5.01 -39.34
C LYS A 304 25.24 5.81 -38.12
N LEU A 305 24.94 5.12 -37.01
CA LEU A 305 24.56 5.77 -35.74
C LEU A 305 25.77 6.42 -35.07
N LEU A 306 26.92 5.77 -35.14
CA LEU A 306 28.16 6.33 -34.62
C LEU A 306 28.57 7.62 -35.34
N GLU A 307 28.48 7.64 -36.68
CA GLU A 307 28.73 8.83 -37.51
C GLU A 307 27.80 9.98 -37.09
N ALA A 308 26.49 9.73 -36.94
CA ALA A 308 25.54 10.73 -36.48
C ALA A 308 25.84 11.25 -35.06
N ILE A 309 26.27 10.37 -34.13
CA ILE A 309 26.66 10.77 -32.78
C ILE A 309 27.94 11.63 -32.83
N ILE A 310 28.93 11.25 -33.61
CA ILE A 310 30.21 12.00 -33.75
C ILE A 310 29.91 13.39 -34.35
N GLU A 311 29.13 13.46 -35.42
CA GLU A 311 28.75 14.72 -36.08
C GLU A 311 28.01 15.64 -35.07
N SER A 312 27.06 15.11 -34.34
CA SER A 312 26.29 15.87 -33.32
C SER A 312 27.15 16.40 -32.17
N LYS A 313 28.31 15.78 -31.94
CA LYS A 313 29.26 16.14 -30.85
C LYS A 313 30.37 17.08 -31.25
N GLN A 314 30.61 17.30 -32.53
CA GLN A 314 31.80 18.06 -33.01
C GLN A 314 31.96 19.45 -32.37
N ASN A 315 30.88 20.07 -31.91
CA ASN A 315 30.90 21.41 -31.34
C ASN A 315 30.48 21.47 -29.88
N VAL A 316 30.36 20.33 -29.20
CA VAL A 316 29.99 20.27 -27.77
C VAL A 316 31.28 20.33 -26.93
N PRO A 317 31.37 21.28 -25.98
CA PRO A 317 32.62 21.48 -25.21
C PRO A 317 32.85 20.44 -24.13
N PHE A 318 31.79 19.70 -23.72
CA PHE A 318 31.86 18.77 -22.60
C PHE A 318 32.06 17.31 -23.04
N PRO A 319 32.81 16.51 -22.29
CA PRO A 319 32.86 15.06 -22.49
C PRO A 319 31.48 14.42 -22.19
N THR A 320 31.18 13.28 -22.82
CA THR A 320 29.86 12.61 -22.73
C THR A 320 29.42 12.35 -21.27
N ILE A 321 30.36 12.02 -20.38
CA ILE A 321 30.02 11.81 -18.96
C ILE A 321 29.45 13.08 -18.31
N LEU A 322 30.02 14.26 -18.57
CA LEU A 322 29.51 15.52 -18.01
C LEU A 322 28.18 15.92 -18.65
N GLU A 323 27.98 15.68 -19.97
CA GLU A 323 26.70 15.90 -20.62
C GLU A 323 25.61 15.05 -19.97
N VAL A 324 25.85 13.74 -19.81
CA VAL A 324 24.86 12.80 -19.23
C VAL A 324 24.56 13.13 -17.78
N LEU A 325 25.57 13.34 -16.96
CA LEU A 325 25.38 13.69 -15.53
C LEU A 325 24.74 15.06 -15.37
N GLY A 326 25.11 16.05 -16.17
CA GLY A 326 24.50 17.38 -16.17
C GLY A 326 23.03 17.35 -16.58
N LEU A 327 22.68 16.59 -17.63
CA LEU A 327 21.30 16.41 -18.06
C LEU A 327 20.47 15.65 -17.03
N LEU A 328 21.02 14.60 -16.42
CA LEU A 328 20.35 13.90 -15.31
C LEU A 328 20.09 14.86 -14.13
N ALA A 329 21.09 15.65 -13.74
CA ALA A 329 20.94 16.62 -12.66
C ALA A 329 19.90 17.70 -13.00
N ALA A 330 19.92 18.24 -14.21
CA ALA A 330 18.93 19.22 -14.67
C ALA A 330 17.50 18.62 -14.65
N PHE A 331 17.36 17.36 -15.06
CA PHE A 331 16.08 16.66 -15.02
C PHE A 331 15.59 16.46 -13.59
N GLU A 332 16.45 16.11 -12.65
CA GLU A 332 16.10 15.98 -11.22
C GLU A 332 15.68 17.33 -10.61
N ILE A 333 16.42 18.40 -10.90
CA ILE A 333 16.05 19.76 -10.44
C ILE A 333 14.68 20.17 -10.98
N LEU A 334 14.42 19.89 -12.25
CA LEU A 334 13.13 20.19 -12.87
C LEU A 334 11.98 19.39 -12.21
N GLN A 335 12.24 18.14 -11.90
CA GLN A 335 11.27 17.26 -11.24
C GLN A 335 11.00 17.71 -9.80
N GLU A 336 12.05 18.04 -9.05
CA GLU A 336 11.94 18.55 -7.67
C GLU A 336 11.19 19.89 -7.64
N ALA A 337 11.53 20.81 -8.55
CA ALA A 337 10.80 22.08 -8.69
C ALA A 337 9.31 21.85 -9.00
N GLY A 338 8.99 20.84 -9.81
CA GLY A 338 7.62 20.49 -10.15
C GLY A 338 6.77 20.03 -8.96
N LEU A 339 7.39 19.41 -7.95
CA LEU A 339 6.72 18.94 -6.74
C LEU A 339 6.31 20.09 -5.79
N HIS A 340 7.06 21.17 -5.78
CA HIS A 340 6.80 22.32 -4.89
C HIS A 340 5.85 23.36 -5.49
N LEU A 341 5.49 23.22 -6.75
CA LEU A 341 4.59 24.16 -7.43
C LEU A 341 3.13 23.69 -7.39
N PRO A 342 2.14 24.61 -7.29
CA PRO A 342 0.74 24.27 -7.49
C PRO A 342 0.55 23.53 -8.84
N GLN A 343 -0.31 22.50 -8.88
CA GLN A 343 -0.47 21.60 -10.04
C GLN A 343 -0.61 22.32 -11.39
N ALA A 344 -1.39 23.40 -11.43
CA ALA A 344 -1.59 24.19 -12.66
C ALA A 344 -0.31 24.86 -13.17
N ILE A 345 0.55 25.34 -12.26
CA ILE A 345 1.81 26.00 -12.59
C ILE A 345 2.90 24.95 -12.84
N GLY A 346 2.93 23.88 -12.04
CA GLY A 346 3.92 22.80 -12.14
C GLY A 346 3.92 22.14 -13.52
N THR A 347 2.74 21.88 -14.09
CA THR A 347 2.59 21.32 -15.45
C THR A 347 3.17 22.27 -16.51
N ALA A 348 2.87 23.57 -16.45
CA ALA A 348 3.38 24.55 -17.38
C ALA A 348 4.92 24.71 -17.28
N VAL A 349 5.45 24.78 -16.06
CA VAL A 349 6.90 24.87 -15.83
C VAL A 349 7.62 23.62 -16.30
N SER A 350 7.06 22.43 -16.08
CA SER A 350 7.65 21.18 -16.57
C SER A 350 7.71 21.12 -18.09
N ILE A 351 6.67 21.57 -18.79
CA ILE A 351 6.66 21.62 -20.26
C ILE A 351 7.67 22.65 -20.77
N ILE A 352 7.64 23.88 -20.23
CA ILE A 352 8.54 24.97 -20.65
C ILE A 352 9.98 24.59 -20.30
N GLY A 353 10.23 24.12 -19.08
CA GLY A 353 11.57 23.71 -18.62
C GLY A 353 12.12 22.57 -19.50
N GLY A 354 11.35 21.50 -19.73
CA GLY A 354 11.79 20.37 -20.55
C GLY A 354 12.02 20.73 -22.01
N LEU A 355 11.10 21.48 -22.62
CA LEU A 355 11.20 21.87 -24.03
C LEU A 355 12.22 23.00 -24.25
N VAL A 356 12.07 24.14 -23.54
CA VAL A 356 12.90 25.32 -23.75
C VAL A 356 14.35 25.07 -23.32
N VAL A 357 14.55 24.51 -22.13
CA VAL A 357 15.93 24.21 -21.64
C VAL A 357 16.58 23.13 -22.51
N GLY A 358 15.83 22.07 -22.87
CA GLY A 358 16.33 21.00 -23.71
C GLY A 358 16.72 21.48 -25.11
N THR A 359 15.84 22.20 -25.81
CA THR A 359 16.12 22.73 -27.17
C THR A 359 17.22 23.80 -27.13
N ALA A 360 17.15 24.74 -26.19
CA ALA A 360 18.17 25.79 -26.06
C ALA A 360 19.56 25.22 -25.73
N ALA A 361 19.66 24.19 -24.91
CA ALA A 361 20.92 23.53 -24.58
C ALA A 361 21.54 22.83 -25.81
N VAL A 362 20.71 22.22 -26.67
CA VAL A 362 21.14 21.60 -27.94
C VAL A 362 21.52 22.68 -28.96
N ASP A 363 20.70 23.71 -29.15
CA ASP A 363 20.93 24.81 -30.10
C ASP A 363 22.20 25.60 -29.73
N ALA A 364 22.43 25.80 -28.43
CA ALA A 364 23.66 26.40 -27.90
C ALA A 364 24.88 25.45 -27.95
N LYS A 365 24.70 24.21 -28.42
CA LYS A 365 25.73 23.17 -28.50
C LYS A 365 26.38 22.86 -27.13
N LEU A 366 25.64 23.03 -26.04
CA LEU A 366 26.11 22.67 -24.69
C LEU A 366 26.01 21.16 -24.46
N VAL A 367 25.03 20.51 -25.06
CA VAL A 367 24.80 19.07 -24.99
C VAL A 367 24.47 18.50 -26.36
N SER A 368 24.78 17.22 -26.57
CA SER A 368 24.43 16.55 -27.82
C SER A 368 22.97 16.08 -27.83
N PRO A 369 22.27 16.09 -28.98
CA PRO A 369 20.92 15.55 -29.11
C PRO A 369 20.79 14.10 -28.66
N ALA A 370 21.84 13.28 -28.92
CA ALA A 370 21.86 11.87 -28.52
C ALA A 370 21.85 11.71 -26.99
N ALA A 371 22.68 12.48 -26.27
CA ALA A 371 22.69 12.46 -24.80
C ALA A 371 21.36 12.92 -24.24
N LEU A 372 20.74 13.96 -24.82
CA LEU A 372 19.41 14.44 -24.39
C LEU A 372 18.33 13.37 -24.57
N ILE A 373 18.28 12.70 -25.74
CA ILE A 373 17.29 11.64 -26.02
C ILE A 373 17.45 10.49 -25.03
N VAL A 374 18.69 10.05 -24.78
CA VAL A 374 18.99 8.93 -23.87
C VAL A 374 18.59 9.26 -22.44
N THR A 375 18.95 10.44 -21.93
CA THR A 375 18.64 10.84 -20.56
C THR A 375 17.15 11.10 -20.36
N ALA A 376 16.47 11.74 -21.33
CA ALA A 376 15.04 11.94 -21.33
C ALA A 376 14.28 10.60 -21.37
N SER A 377 14.69 9.67 -22.24
CA SER A 377 14.10 8.33 -22.31
C SER A 377 14.24 7.57 -20.99
N ALA A 378 15.41 7.64 -20.34
CA ALA A 378 15.63 7.02 -19.03
C ALA A 378 14.74 7.65 -17.94
N GLY A 379 14.53 8.95 -17.98
CA GLY A 379 13.61 9.66 -17.08
C GLY A 379 12.17 9.21 -17.27
N ILE A 380 11.67 9.21 -18.52
CA ILE A 380 10.31 8.74 -18.87
C ILE A 380 10.10 7.29 -18.44
N CYS A 381 11.08 6.42 -18.68
CA CYS A 381 11.03 5.03 -18.22
C CYS A 381 10.90 4.91 -16.69
N GLY A 382 11.50 5.82 -15.93
CA GLY A 382 11.35 5.87 -14.47
C GLY A 382 9.91 6.14 -14.01
N PHE A 383 9.16 6.96 -14.75
CA PHE A 383 7.74 7.23 -14.45
C PHE A 383 6.80 6.05 -14.75
N ALA A 384 7.24 5.07 -15.52
CA ALA A 384 6.45 3.87 -15.76
C ALA A 384 6.39 2.93 -14.53
N LEU A 385 7.17 3.18 -13.50
CA LEU A 385 7.20 2.40 -12.28
C LEU A 385 6.00 2.76 -11.37
N PRO A 386 5.27 1.76 -10.83
CA PRO A 386 4.08 2.04 -10.03
C PRO A 386 4.38 2.47 -8.59
N SER A 387 5.58 2.21 -8.08
CA SER A 387 6.05 2.66 -6.77
C SER A 387 6.99 3.84 -6.95
N ARG A 388 6.61 4.99 -6.37
CA ARG A 388 7.42 6.21 -6.40
C ARG A 388 8.75 6.01 -5.68
N ASP A 389 8.73 5.43 -4.46
CA ASP A 389 9.95 5.19 -3.68
C ASP A 389 10.95 4.28 -4.39
N LEU A 390 10.43 3.25 -5.10
CA LEU A 390 11.29 2.41 -5.93
C LEU A 390 11.92 3.21 -7.07
N SER A 391 11.15 4.10 -7.72
CA SER A 391 11.68 4.99 -8.76
C SER A 391 12.75 5.92 -8.20
N ASP A 392 12.54 6.49 -7.00
CA ASP A 392 13.47 7.39 -6.33
C ASP A 392 14.77 6.67 -5.92
N ALA A 393 14.66 5.44 -5.41
CA ALA A 393 15.82 4.60 -5.14
C ALA A 393 16.63 4.29 -6.41
N LEU A 394 15.96 3.95 -7.52
CA LEU A 394 16.61 3.67 -8.80
C LEU A 394 17.26 4.92 -9.39
N ARG A 395 16.76 6.12 -9.13
CA ARG A 395 17.38 7.38 -9.54
C ARG A 395 18.80 7.53 -8.98
N ILE A 396 18.98 7.27 -7.70
CA ILE A 396 20.31 7.35 -7.06
C ILE A 396 21.29 6.40 -7.74
N TRP A 397 20.87 5.16 -7.98
CA TRP A 397 21.70 4.15 -8.65
C TRP A 397 21.94 4.47 -10.13
N ARG A 398 21.00 5.12 -10.81
CA ARG A 398 21.17 5.61 -12.19
C ARG A 398 22.34 6.59 -12.29
N PHE A 399 22.44 7.56 -11.38
CA PHE A 399 23.59 8.46 -11.31
C PHE A 399 24.91 7.72 -11.08
N ALA A 400 24.92 6.79 -10.13
CA ALA A 400 26.10 5.99 -9.86
C ALA A 400 26.55 5.17 -11.07
N LEU A 401 25.61 4.52 -11.77
CA LEU A 401 25.90 3.74 -12.97
C LEU A 401 26.32 4.61 -14.16
N ALA A 402 25.74 5.80 -14.33
CA ALA A 402 26.15 6.75 -15.35
C ALA A 402 27.59 7.23 -15.10
N ALA A 403 27.95 7.56 -13.85
CA ALA A 403 29.30 7.93 -13.48
C ALA A 403 30.29 6.78 -13.69
N LEU A 404 29.97 5.57 -13.24
CA LEU A 404 30.80 4.39 -13.45
C LEU A 404 30.99 4.05 -14.94
N GLY A 405 29.90 4.19 -15.74
CA GLY A 405 29.92 4.00 -17.18
C GLY A 405 30.82 4.99 -17.89
N GLY A 406 30.82 6.26 -17.48
CA GLY A 406 31.68 7.31 -18.01
C GLY A 406 33.13 7.23 -17.53
N LEU A 407 33.42 6.66 -16.37
CA LEU A 407 34.74 6.53 -15.83
C LEU A 407 35.48 5.24 -16.26
N ALA A 408 34.76 4.13 -16.32
CA ALA A 408 35.35 2.80 -16.53
C ALA A 408 34.65 2.00 -17.66
N GLY A 409 33.84 2.66 -18.47
CA GLY A 409 33.15 2.02 -19.60
C GLY A 409 32.20 0.92 -19.19
N LEU A 410 31.99 -0.09 -20.03
CA LEU A 410 31.11 -1.23 -19.76
C LEU A 410 31.53 -2.03 -18.52
N PHE A 411 32.81 -2.08 -18.21
CA PHE A 411 33.32 -2.69 -16.98
C PHE A 411 32.72 -1.99 -15.75
N GLY A 412 32.74 -0.65 -15.74
CA GLY A 412 32.13 0.13 -14.64
C GLY A 412 30.62 -0.10 -14.50
N VAL A 413 29.88 -0.14 -15.61
CA VAL A 413 28.45 -0.45 -15.61
C VAL A 413 28.20 -1.86 -15.08
N THR A 414 28.99 -2.85 -15.49
CA THR A 414 28.85 -4.24 -15.05
C THR A 414 29.12 -4.38 -13.55
N VAL A 415 30.20 -3.81 -13.04
CA VAL A 415 30.54 -3.83 -11.62
C VAL A 415 29.48 -3.10 -10.79
N GLY A 416 29.03 -1.92 -11.25
CA GLY A 416 27.96 -1.18 -10.58
C GLY A 416 26.65 -1.94 -10.52
N THR A 417 26.25 -2.59 -11.62
CA THR A 417 25.05 -3.43 -11.69
C THR A 417 25.17 -4.64 -10.76
N LEU A 418 26.32 -5.31 -10.73
CA LEU A 418 26.57 -6.42 -9.82
C LEU A 418 26.51 -5.97 -8.36
N THR A 419 27.09 -4.83 -8.03
CA THR A 419 27.03 -4.23 -6.69
C THR A 419 25.59 -3.94 -6.28
N LEU A 420 24.77 -3.40 -7.18
CA LEU A 420 23.34 -3.19 -6.93
C LEU A 420 22.60 -4.51 -6.68
N LEU A 421 22.86 -5.53 -7.50
CA LEU A 421 22.23 -6.85 -7.33
C LEU A 421 22.64 -7.49 -6.00
N LEU A 422 23.90 -7.40 -5.61
CA LEU A 422 24.38 -7.89 -4.30
C LEU A 422 23.73 -7.10 -3.15
N HIS A 423 23.62 -5.78 -3.27
CA HIS A 423 22.94 -4.95 -2.29
C HIS A 423 21.48 -5.40 -2.12
N LEU A 424 20.71 -5.53 -3.22
CA LEU A 424 19.32 -5.97 -3.19
C LEU A 424 19.17 -7.40 -2.66
N ALA A 425 20.11 -8.29 -2.96
CA ALA A 425 20.10 -9.67 -2.46
C ALA A 425 20.33 -9.74 -0.93
N GLY A 426 21.08 -8.78 -0.39
CA GLY A 426 21.30 -8.66 1.05
C GLY A 426 20.14 -8.04 1.83
N LEU A 427 19.18 -7.41 1.14
CA LEU A 427 18.03 -6.78 1.81
C LEU A 427 16.95 -7.81 2.16
N SER A 428 16.35 -7.62 3.33
CA SER A 428 15.19 -8.40 3.79
C SER A 428 14.16 -7.51 4.47
N SER A 429 12.90 -7.62 4.10
CA SER A 429 11.76 -6.94 4.74
C SER A 429 11.04 -7.92 5.67
N LEU A 430 10.98 -7.61 6.97
CA LEU A 430 10.39 -8.50 7.99
C LEU A 430 10.82 -9.98 7.88
N GLY A 431 12.10 -10.21 7.49
CA GLY A 431 12.66 -11.55 7.34
C GLY A 431 12.35 -12.26 6.02
N GLU A 432 11.74 -11.58 5.05
CA GLU A 432 11.57 -12.07 3.69
C GLU A 432 12.60 -11.42 2.74
N ALA A 433 13.12 -12.20 1.79
CA ALA A 433 14.07 -11.70 0.82
C ALA A 433 13.46 -10.62 -0.08
N TYR A 434 14.12 -9.47 -0.20
CA TYR A 434 13.63 -8.34 -0.99
C TYR A 434 13.50 -8.67 -2.49
N LEU A 435 14.43 -9.47 -3.04
CA LEU A 435 14.39 -9.92 -4.44
C LEU A 435 13.37 -11.02 -4.72
N ALA A 436 12.54 -11.42 -3.75
CA ALA A 436 11.49 -12.39 -4.03
C ALA A 436 10.52 -11.85 -5.12
N PRO A 437 10.09 -12.66 -6.09
CA PRO A 437 10.31 -14.10 -6.26
C PRO A 437 11.55 -14.48 -7.07
N PHE A 438 12.42 -13.55 -7.47
CA PHE A 438 13.61 -13.84 -8.31
C PHE A 438 14.67 -14.63 -7.56
N SER A 439 14.74 -14.52 -6.24
CA SER A 439 15.61 -15.33 -5.37
C SER A 439 15.05 -16.70 -5.04
N ALA A 440 13.82 -17.02 -5.42
CA ALA A 440 13.16 -18.30 -5.19
C ALA A 440 13.05 -19.10 -6.52
N VAL A 441 13.03 -20.42 -6.42
CA VAL A 441 12.97 -21.36 -7.56
C VAL A 441 11.75 -21.18 -8.51
N ARG A 442 10.82 -20.29 -8.19
CA ARG A 442 9.60 -20.00 -8.98
C ARG A 442 9.51 -18.53 -9.43
N ALA A 443 10.43 -18.11 -10.28
CA ALA A 443 10.44 -16.74 -10.83
C ALA A 443 9.23 -16.40 -11.73
N GLY A 444 8.57 -17.39 -12.35
CA GLY A 444 7.45 -17.17 -13.27
C GLY A 444 6.25 -16.43 -12.70
N GLY A 445 6.07 -16.40 -11.37
CA GLY A 445 4.99 -15.65 -10.71
C GLY A 445 5.17 -14.14 -10.66
N ALA A 446 6.38 -13.62 -10.97
CA ALA A 446 6.66 -12.19 -10.99
C ALA A 446 6.04 -11.50 -12.20
N PHE A 447 6.11 -12.13 -13.36
CA PHE A 447 5.70 -11.57 -14.64
C PHE A 447 4.23 -11.87 -14.96
N VAL A 448 3.73 -13.05 -14.56
CA VAL A 448 2.40 -13.52 -14.91
C VAL A 448 1.40 -13.23 -13.81
N ARG A 449 0.32 -12.52 -14.13
CA ARG A 449 -0.80 -12.33 -13.22
C ARG A 449 -1.53 -13.67 -13.02
N ARG A 450 -1.76 -14.08 -11.76
CA ARG A 450 -2.60 -15.25 -11.46
C ARG A 450 -4.05 -14.99 -11.86
N ARG A 451 -4.70 -15.94 -12.53
CA ARG A 451 -6.12 -15.88 -12.88
C ARG A 451 -6.98 -15.92 -11.61
N TYR A 452 -8.06 -15.15 -11.57
CA TYR A 452 -9.09 -15.29 -10.52
C TYR A 452 -9.72 -16.70 -10.60
N GLY A 453 -9.97 -17.32 -9.46
CA GLY A 453 -10.72 -18.57 -9.35
C GLY A 453 -9.93 -19.87 -9.23
N ARG A 454 -8.59 -19.87 -9.24
CA ARG A 454 -7.78 -21.09 -9.13
C ARG A 454 -7.41 -21.54 -7.71
N ARG A 455 -7.87 -20.87 -6.67
CA ARG A 455 -7.55 -21.21 -5.26
C ARG A 455 -8.46 -22.26 -4.61
N GLY A 456 -9.40 -22.86 -5.34
CA GLY A 456 -10.42 -23.73 -4.77
C GLY A 456 -10.12 -25.25 -4.80
N ARG A 457 -8.94 -25.72 -5.22
CA ARG A 457 -8.73 -27.19 -5.42
C ARG A 457 -7.42 -27.78 -4.88
N GLU A 458 -6.64 -27.08 -4.10
CA GLU A 458 -5.40 -27.65 -3.54
C GLU A 458 -5.45 -27.85 -2.01
N GLY A 459 -6.62 -28.07 -1.45
CA GLY A 459 -6.83 -28.27 0.01
C GLY A 459 -7.61 -29.55 0.36
N SER A 460 -7.60 -30.57 -0.50
CA SER A 460 -8.12 -31.89 -0.15
C SER A 460 -7.36 -32.99 -0.91
N ALA A 461 -6.21 -33.31 -0.38
CA ALA A 461 -5.56 -34.63 -0.48
C ALA A 461 -4.56 -34.75 0.67
#